data_7fefac968ff7051968aecb8884baccd2
#
_entry.id   7fefac968ff7051968aecb8884baccd2
#
_cell.length_a   1.000
_cell.length_b   1.000
_cell.length_c   1.000
_cell.angle_alpha   90.00
_cell.angle_beta   90.00
_cell.angle_gamma   90.00
#
_symmetry.space_group_name_H-M   'P 1'
#
loop_
_entity.id
_entity.type
_entity.pdbx_description
1 polymer ?
#
loop_
_entity_poly.entity_id
_entity_poly.type
_entity_poly.pdbx_seq_one_letter_code
_entity_poly.pdbx_strand_id
1 'polypeptide(L)'
;MLNLSLEILTIFLSIIILGAICRPIALSWGEWIASTYNIINPAEQMLGYNHKIAEKWLLSVFAILIAPALEEFAFRYGLNLKPPPLALCLSGSLLYCAVGPLRLTPLSFQLSFAILILVLGFCFYWGFRRSMPQIGRYKGSIVVLFSLLFGLAHLGNLETFEWIGLPVYLLCIAPIFLFGYYLAYIRIRRGIGMAILLHLINNMVAILLMRGAS
;
A
#
# COMPACT_ATOMS: atom_id res chain seq x y z
N MET A 1 -22.25 -7.93 19.04
CA MET A 1 -21.32 -6.98 18.35
C MET A 1 -20.07 -6.88 19.20
N LEU A 2 -18.92 -7.34 18.73
CA LEU A 2 -17.64 -7.05 19.38
C LEU A 2 -17.50 -5.53 19.49
N ASN A 3 -17.04 -5.06 20.63
CA ASN A 3 -16.84 -3.64 20.87
C ASN A 3 -15.81 -3.14 19.83
N LEU A 4 -16.10 -2.06 19.12
CA LEU A 4 -15.26 -1.50 18.05
C LEU A 4 -13.79 -1.36 18.49
N SER A 5 -13.57 -0.95 19.72
CA SER A 5 -12.23 -0.83 20.31
C SER A 5 -11.49 -2.17 20.38
N LEU A 6 -12.19 -3.25 20.71
CA LEU A 6 -11.60 -4.60 20.78
C LEU A 6 -11.28 -5.14 19.38
N GLU A 7 -12.16 -4.89 18.40
CA GLU A 7 -11.96 -5.28 17.00
C GLU A 7 -10.73 -4.57 16.39
N ILE A 8 -10.63 -3.26 16.61
CA ILE A 8 -9.48 -2.45 16.19
C ILE A 8 -8.20 -2.95 16.87
N LEU A 9 -8.22 -3.12 18.19
CA LEU A 9 -7.07 -3.57 18.95
C LEU A 9 -6.57 -4.94 18.50
N THR A 10 -7.48 -5.90 18.32
CA THR A 10 -7.13 -7.27 17.87
C THR A 10 -6.42 -7.24 16.52
N ILE A 11 -6.88 -6.40 15.59
CA ILE A 11 -6.31 -6.34 14.25
C ILE A 11 -4.97 -5.62 14.26
N PHE A 12 -4.83 -4.51 15.00
CA PHE A 12 -3.53 -3.85 15.17
C PHE A 12 -2.50 -4.78 15.80
N LEU A 13 -2.88 -5.53 16.83
CA LEU A 13 -2.00 -6.54 17.44
C LEU A 13 -1.60 -7.62 16.44
N SER A 14 -2.54 -8.10 15.62
CA SER A 14 -2.23 -9.11 14.58
C SER A 14 -1.22 -8.58 13.55
N ILE A 15 -1.33 -7.33 13.13
CA ILE A 15 -0.40 -6.69 12.19
C ILE A 15 0.98 -6.52 12.84
N ILE A 16 1.03 -6.07 14.09
CA ILE A 16 2.29 -5.92 14.84
C ILE A 16 2.98 -7.27 15.03
N ILE A 17 2.23 -8.31 15.41
CA ILE A 17 2.76 -9.67 15.58
C ILE A 17 3.30 -10.20 14.24
N LEU A 18 2.54 -10.06 13.16
CA LEU A 18 3.00 -10.48 11.84
C LEU A 18 4.27 -9.72 11.42
N GLY A 19 4.31 -8.41 11.63
CA GLY A 19 5.50 -7.59 11.36
C GLY A 19 6.70 -8.02 12.20
N ALA A 20 6.49 -8.33 13.49
CA ALA A 20 7.53 -8.80 14.39
C ALA A 20 8.08 -10.18 13.98
N ILE A 21 7.27 -11.01 13.34
CA ILE A 21 7.71 -12.32 12.80
C ILE A 21 8.39 -12.14 11.43
N CYS A 22 7.75 -11.42 10.52
CA CYS A 22 8.25 -11.29 9.15
C CYS A 22 9.59 -10.52 9.08
N ARG A 23 9.75 -9.47 9.89
CA ARG A 23 10.93 -8.60 9.83
C ARG A 23 12.27 -9.33 10.10
N PRO A 24 12.46 -10.09 11.19
CA PRO A 24 13.72 -10.79 11.42
C PRO A 24 13.99 -11.86 10.36
N ILE A 25 12.95 -12.56 9.89
CA ILE A 25 13.09 -13.55 8.82
C ILE A 25 13.54 -12.86 7.53
N ALA A 26 12.90 -11.74 7.16
CA ALA A 26 13.25 -10.98 5.96
C ALA A 26 14.69 -10.44 6.04
N LEU A 27 15.12 -9.92 7.20
CA LEU A 27 16.49 -9.44 7.40
C LEU A 27 17.52 -10.54 7.25
N SER A 28 17.36 -11.66 7.96
CA SER A 28 18.28 -12.79 7.89
C SER A 28 18.36 -13.41 6.50
N TRP A 29 17.22 -13.56 5.85
CA TRP A 29 17.17 -14.09 4.48
C TRP A 29 17.71 -13.10 3.46
N GLY A 30 17.41 -11.82 3.65
CA GLY A 30 17.95 -10.74 2.83
C GLY A 30 19.49 -10.64 2.91
N GLU A 31 20.06 -10.80 4.09
CA GLU A 31 21.51 -10.83 4.31
C GLU A 31 22.17 -12.04 3.61
N TRP A 32 21.57 -13.23 3.72
CA TRP A 32 22.05 -14.40 3.01
C TRP A 32 22.03 -14.21 1.48
N ILE A 33 20.95 -13.69 0.92
CA ILE A 33 20.84 -13.39 -0.53
C ILE A 33 21.87 -12.33 -0.92
N ALA A 34 21.97 -11.26 -0.15
CA ALA A 34 22.90 -10.15 -0.44
C ALA A 34 24.35 -10.63 -0.49
N SER A 35 24.77 -11.44 0.47
CA SER A 35 26.11 -12.01 0.51
C SER A 35 26.37 -13.03 -0.58
N THR A 36 25.38 -13.84 -0.94
CA THR A 36 25.51 -14.89 -1.97
C THR A 36 25.59 -14.33 -3.38
N TYR A 37 24.81 -13.29 -3.67
CA TYR A 37 24.65 -12.73 -5.04
C TYR A 37 25.29 -11.36 -5.21
N ASN A 38 25.97 -10.84 -4.19
CA ASN A 38 26.64 -9.53 -4.19
C ASN A 38 25.69 -8.39 -4.59
N ILE A 39 24.50 -8.35 -3.99
CA ILE A 39 23.48 -7.31 -4.17
C ILE A 39 23.23 -6.58 -2.86
N ILE A 40 22.50 -5.44 -2.95
CA ILE A 40 22.04 -4.73 -1.75
C ILE A 40 20.99 -5.60 -1.02
N ASN A 41 21.07 -5.66 0.31
CA ASN A 41 20.11 -6.43 1.11
C ASN A 41 18.67 -5.95 0.83
N PRO A 42 17.80 -6.82 0.27
CA PRO A 42 16.45 -6.45 -0.11
C PRO A 42 15.59 -5.97 1.08
N ALA A 43 15.77 -6.56 2.26
CA ALA A 43 15.01 -6.18 3.44
C ALA A 43 15.47 -4.82 3.99
N GLU A 44 16.75 -4.52 3.97
CA GLU A 44 17.27 -3.23 4.41
C GLU A 44 16.81 -2.10 3.49
N GLN A 45 16.73 -2.31 2.18
CA GLN A 45 16.18 -1.32 1.26
C GLN A 45 14.73 -0.96 1.63
N MET A 46 13.88 -1.97 1.85
CA MET A 46 12.47 -1.77 2.21
C MET A 46 12.30 -1.06 3.56
N LEU A 47 13.09 -1.44 4.55
CA LEU A 47 13.01 -0.88 5.91
C LEU A 47 13.69 0.49 6.00
N GLY A 48 14.82 0.67 5.31
CA GLY A 48 15.60 1.90 5.31
C GLY A 48 14.86 3.10 4.70
N TYR A 49 13.95 2.87 3.76
CA TYR A 49 13.11 3.93 3.22
C TYR A 49 12.29 4.64 4.30
N ASN A 50 11.72 3.88 5.23
CA ASN A 50 10.94 4.44 6.33
C ASN A 50 11.79 5.28 7.29
N HIS A 51 13.05 4.88 7.55
CA HIS A 51 14.00 5.69 8.33
C HIS A 51 14.30 7.02 7.64
N LYS A 52 14.57 7.01 6.32
CA LYS A 52 14.79 8.25 5.53
C LYS A 52 13.60 9.22 5.61
N ILE A 53 12.37 8.70 5.67
CA ILE A 53 11.17 9.53 5.88
C ILE A 53 11.14 10.07 7.30
N ALA A 54 11.40 9.24 8.31
CA ALA A 54 11.34 9.63 9.71
C ALA A 54 12.37 10.72 10.08
N GLU A 55 13.55 10.74 9.46
CA GLU A 55 14.58 11.75 9.66
C GLU A 55 14.19 13.14 9.17
N LYS A 56 13.36 13.23 8.12
CA LYS A 56 12.99 14.50 7.48
C LYS A 56 11.60 14.95 7.93
N TRP A 57 11.52 16.03 8.69
CA TRP A 57 10.26 16.55 9.23
C TRP A 57 9.16 16.71 8.17
N LEU A 58 9.48 17.36 7.04
CA LEU A 58 8.51 17.61 5.98
C LEU A 58 7.98 16.32 5.36
N LEU A 59 8.85 15.33 5.14
CA LEU A 59 8.45 14.02 4.61
C LEU A 59 7.61 13.25 5.63
N SER A 60 7.92 13.37 6.93
CA SER A 60 7.10 12.75 7.98
C SER A 60 5.69 13.34 8.03
N VAL A 61 5.57 14.68 7.95
CA VAL A 61 4.25 15.33 7.90
C VAL A 61 3.45 14.88 6.67
N PHE A 62 4.10 14.82 5.50
CA PHE A 62 3.47 14.31 4.28
C PHE A 62 3.02 12.85 4.45
N ALA A 63 3.89 11.98 4.95
CA ALA A 63 3.62 10.55 5.15
C ALA A 63 2.53 10.29 6.21
N ILE A 64 2.39 11.17 7.20
CA ILE A 64 1.34 11.05 8.23
C ILE A 64 0.00 11.58 7.71
N LEU A 65 -0.04 12.75 7.06
CA LEU A 65 -1.29 13.45 6.79
C LEU A 65 -1.80 13.25 5.36
N ILE A 66 -0.93 13.38 4.37
CA ILE A 66 -1.32 13.44 2.96
C ILE A 66 -1.31 12.06 2.30
N ALA A 67 -0.23 11.30 2.50
CA ALA A 67 -0.10 9.99 1.88
C ALA A 67 -1.26 9.04 2.25
N PRO A 68 -1.68 8.90 3.52
CA PRO A 68 -2.82 8.06 3.87
C PRO A 68 -4.13 8.44 3.16
N ALA A 69 -4.41 9.74 3.03
CA ALA A 69 -5.60 10.19 2.32
C ALA A 69 -5.55 9.81 0.83
N LEU A 70 -4.42 10.07 0.16
CA LEU A 70 -4.22 9.71 -1.25
C LEU A 70 -4.32 8.20 -1.47
N GLU A 71 -3.71 7.42 -0.59
CA GLU A 71 -3.72 5.96 -0.65
C GLU A 71 -5.13 5.38 -0.42
N GLU A 72 -5.89 5.91 0.55
CA GLU A 72 -7.26 5.48 0.76
C GLU A 72 -8.16 5.81 -0.44
N PHE A 73 -7.96 6.96 -1.09
CA PHE A 73 -8.65 7.28 -2.34
C PHE A 73 -8.23 6.36 -3.48
N ALA A 74 -6.93 6.11 -3.64
CA ALA A 74 -6.41 5.27 -4.71
C ALA A 74 -6.82 3.80 -4.58
N PHE A 75 -6.87 3.24 -3.37
CA PHE A 75 -7.06 1.80 -3.18
C PHE A 75 -8.42 1.42 -2.60
N ARG A 76 -9.19 2.35 -1.99
CA ARG A 76 -10.41 1.98 -1.22
C ARG A 76 -11.63 2.81 -1.52
N TYR A 77 -11.50 3.96 -2.20
CA TYR A 77 -12.65 4.81 -2.54
C TYR A 77 -13.71 4.05 -3.34
N GLY A 78 -13.28 3.19 -4.27
CA GLY A 78 -14.13 2.38 -5.15
C GLY A 78 -14.81 1.17 -4.50
N LEU A 79 -14.50 0.83 -3.25
CA LEU A 79 -15.05 -0.37 -2.59
C LEU A 79 -16.54 -0.30 -2.24
N ASN A 80 -17.20 0.83 -2.51
CA ASN A 80 -18.66 0.94 -2.54
C ASN A 80 -19.28 0.30 -3.80
N LEU A 81 -18.43 -0.12 -4.75
CA LEU A 81 -18.78 -0.76 -6.02
C LEU A 81 -19.71 0.08 -6.91
N LYS A 82 -19.65 1.41 -6.83
CA LYS A 82 -20.27 2.30 -7.81
C LYS A 82 -19.31 2.50 -8.99
N PRO A 83 -19.81 2.59 -10.26
CA PRO A 83 -18.94 2.66 -11.43
C PRO A 83 -17.90 3.77 -11.40
N PRO A 84 -18.26 5.05 -11.12
CA PRO A 84 -17.25 6.11 -11.12
C PRO A 84 -16.18 5.92 -10.03
N PRO A 85 -16.53 5.70 -8.75
CA PRO A 85 -15.53 5.46 -7.70
C PRO A 85 -14.65 4.24 -7.95
N LEU A 86 -15.20 3.15 -8.52
CA LEU A 86 -14.43 1.94 -8.81
C LEU A 86 -13.42 2.17 -9.93
N ALA A 87 -13.81 2.86 -10.99
CA ALA A 87 -12.91 3.23 -12.09
C ALA A 87 -11.78 4.15 -11.62
N LEU A 88 -12.10 5.18 -10.83
CA LEU A 88 -11.12 6.08 -10.24
C LEU A 88 -10.15 5.34 -9.30
N CYS A 89 -10.67 4.42 -8.48
CA CYS A 89 -9.88 3.61 -7.57
C CYS A 89 -8.90 2.71 -8.34
N LEU A 90 -9.35 2.04 -9.41
CA LEU A 90 -8.49 1.18 -10.22
C LEU A 90 -7.41 2.00 -10.95
N SER A 91 -7.79 3.11 -11.57
CA SER A 91 -6.83 4.00 -12.24
C SER A 91 -5.85 4.62 -11.25
N GLY A 92 -6.34 5.08 -10.11
CA GLY A 92 -5.52 5.65 -9.04
C GLY A 92 -4.52 4.64 -8.46
N SER A 93 -4.94 3.40 -8.23
CA SER A 93 -4.05 2.35 -7.73
C SER A 93 -2.98 1.96 -8.75
N LEU A 94 -3.32 1.86 -10.04
CA LEU A 94 -2.34 1.62 -11.11
C LEU A 94 -1.32 2.76 -11.22
N LEU A 95 -1.80 4.01 -11.18
CA LEU A 95 -0.92 5.18 -11.18
C LEU A 95 -0.01 5.19 -9.95
N TYR A 96 -0.56 4.93 -8.77
CA TYR A 96 0.21 4.90 -7.52
C TYR A 96 1.29 3.82 -7.53
N CYS A 97 0.98 2.61 -8.00
CA CYS A 97 1.97 1.54 -8.17
C CYS A 97 3.08 1.91 -9.17
N ALA A 98 2.77 2.74 -10.15
CA ALA A 98 3.74 3.15 -11.17
C ALA A 98 4.62 4.35 -10.76
N VAL A 99 4.23 5.14 -9.75
CA VAL A 99 4.97 6.36 -9.34
C VAL A 99 6.43 6.06 -8.98
N GLY A 100 6.69 4.98 -8.26
CA GLY A 100 8.05 4.58 -7.90
C GLY A 100 8.94 4.35 -9.14
N PRO A 101 8.59 3.42 -10.04
CA PRO A 101 9.33 3.18 -11.28
C PRO A 101 9.40 4.40 -12.21
N LEU A 102 8.31 5.18 -12.29
CA LEU A 102 8.23 6.33 -13.20
C LEU A 102 9.11 7.52 -12.79
N ARG A 103 9.45 7.67 -11.50
CA ARG A 103 10.27 8.81 -11.00
C ARG A 103 11.61 8.97 -11.70
N LEU A 104 12.15 7.88 -12.26
CA LEU A 104 13.45 7.86 -12.97
C LEU A 104 13.31 8.05 -14.48
N THR A 105 12.09 8.20 -15.00
CA THR A 105 11.83 8.36 -16.45
C THR A 105 11.69 9.83 -16.83
N PRO A 106 11.90 10.18 -18.11
CA PRO A 106 11.67 11.54 -18.62
C PRO A 106 10.23 12.01 -18.38
N LEU A 107 10.05 13.32 -18.17
CA LEU A 107 8.74 13.93 -17.92
C LEU A 107 7.72 13.63 -19.03
N SER A 108 8.16 13.60 -20.28
CA SER A 108 7.30 13.24 -21.42
C SER A 108 6.72 11.85 -21.30
N PHE A 109 7.49 10.88 -20.81
CA PHE A 109 7.03 9.52 -20.56
C PHE A 109 6.04 9.48 -19.39
N GLN A 110 6.33 10.21 -18.29
CA GLN A 110 5.43 10.32 -17.15
C GLN A 110 4.07 10.90 -17.55
N LEU A 111 4.06 11.96 -18.37
CA LEU A 111 2.84 12.58 -18.90
C LEU A 111 2.07 11.62 -19.82
N SER A 112 2.76 10.94 -20.72
CA SER A 112 2.14 9.94 -21.62
C SER A 112 1.50 8.80 -20.82
N PHE A 113 2.17 8.33 -19.77
CA PHE A 113 1.63 7.31 -18.88
C PHE A 113 0.43 7.81 -18.10
N ALA A 114 0.46 9.03 -17.58
CA ALA A 114 -0.68 9.63 -16.90
C ALA A 114 -1.91 9.75 -17.82
N ILE A 115 -1.71 10.17 -19.08
CA ILE A 115 -2.77 10.21 -20.09
C ILE A 115 -3.32 8.81 -20.34
N LEU A 116 -2.47 7.82 -20.51
CA LEU A 116 -2.90 6.41 -20.69
C LEU A 116 -3.77 5.94 -19.53
N ILE A 117 -3.38 6.23 -18.28
CA ILE A 117 -4.17 5.87 -17.09
C ILE A 117 -5.52 6.58 -17.08
N LEU A 118 -5.60 7.84 -17.51
CA LEU A 118 -6.89 8.57 -17.63
C LEU A 118 -7.79 7.92 -18.68
N VAL A 119 -7.24 7.55 -19.84
CA VAL A 119 -7.98 6.85 -20.90
C VAL A 119 -8.47 5.49 -20.40
N LEU A 120 -7.62 4.71 -19.75
CA LEU A 120 -8.00 3.44 -19.11
C LEU A 120 -9.09 3.64 -18.06
N GLY A 121 -9.00 4.71 -17.25
CA GLY A 121 -10.01 5.07 -16.27
C GLY A 121 -11.38 5.30 -16.90
N PHE A 122 -11.43 5.99 -18.04
CA PHE A 122 -12.64 6.18 -18.81
C PHE A 122 -13.18 4.85 -19.37
N CYS A 123 -12.31 4.00 -19.91
CA CYS A 123 -12.69 2.67 -20.39
C CYS A 123 -13.23 1.78 -19.25
N PHE A 124 -12.58 1.80 -18.08
CA PHE A 124 -13.05 1.09 -16.88
C PHE A 124 -14.42 1.60 -16.43
N TYR A 125 -14.61 2.92 -16.40
CA TYR A 125 -15.92 3.50 -16.06
C TYR A 125 -17.02 2.98 -16.97
N TRP A 126 -16.77 2.99 -18.30
CA TRP A 126 -17.74 2.53 -19.29
C TRP A 126 -18.02 1.03 -19.18
N GLY A 127 -16.97 0.21 -18.96
CA GLY A 127 -17.09 -1.21 -18.73
C GLY A 127 -17.85 -1.53 -17.44
N PHE A 128 -17.48 -0.89 -16.33
CA PHE A 128 -18.14 -1.11 -15.05
C PHE A 128 -19.60 -0.70 -15.05
N ARG A 129 -19.96 0.39 -15.72
CA ARG A 129 -21.36 0.82 -15.84
C ARG A 129 -22.25 -0.29 -16.41
N ARG A 130 -21.73 -1.09 -17.33
CA ARG A 130 -22.45 -2.22 -17.95
C ARG A 130 -22.46 -3.49 -17.11
N SER A 131 -21.41 -3.73 -16.33
CA SER A 131 -21.14 -5.00 -15.65
C SER A 131 -21.39 -4.98 -14.14
N MET A 132 -21.89 -3.87 -13.57
CA MET A 132 -22.03 -3.70 -12.11
C MET A 132 -22.82 -4.81 -11.39
N PRO A 133 -23.95 -5.33 -11.90
CA PRO A 133 -24.67 -6.40 -11.23
C PRO A 133 -23.83 -7.68 -11.05
N GLN A 134 -22.91 -7.93 -11.99
CA GLN A 134 -21.99 -9.08 -11.94
C GLN A 134 -20.81 -8.83 -11.02
N ILE A 135 -20.26 -7.61 -11.04
CA ILE A 135 -19.09 -7.20 -10.23
C ILE A 135 -19.40 -7.30 -8.73
N GLY A 136 -20.62 -7.01 -8.30
CA GLY A 136 -21.06 -7.16 -6.91
C GLY A 136 -20.83 -8.56 -6.32
N ARG A 137 -20.88 -9.61 -7.15
CA ARG A 137 -20.63 -10.99 -6.74
C ARG A 137 -19.17 -11.22 -6.35
N TYR A 138 -18.24 -10.42 -6.89
CA TYR A 138 -16.80 -10.54 -6.68
C TYR A 138 -16.25 -9.55 -5.65
N LYS A 139 -17.12 -8.99 -4.79
CA LYS A 139 -16.72 -7.98 -3.80
C LYS A 139 -15.53 -8.40 -2.94
N GLY A 140 -15.51 -9.65 -2.47
CA GLY A 140 -14.39 -10.20 -1.69
C GLY A 140 -13.09 -10.22 -2.47
N SER A 141 -13.12 -10.71 -3.72
CA SER A 141 -11.94 -10.75 -4.60
C SER A 141 -11.43 -9.35 -4.94
N ILE A 142 -12.34 -8.38 -5.10
CA ILE A 142 -11.97 -6.97 -5.34
C ILE A 142 -11.25 -6.38 -4.12
N VAL A 143 -11.72 -6.67 -2.92
CA VAL A 143 -11.05 -6.25 -1.67
C VAL A 143 -9.64 -6.84 -1.59
N VAL A 144 -9.49 -8.14 -1.85
CA VAL A 144 -8.18 -8.80 -1.87
C VAL A 144 -7.27 -8.18 -2.93
N LEU A 145 -7.78 -7.95 -4.15
CA LEU A 145 -7.00 -7.34 -5.24
C LEU A 145 -6.47 -5.96 -4.86
N PHE A 146 -7.33 -5.06 -4.38
CA PHE A 146 -6.88 -3.71 -3.99
C PHE A 146 -5.95 -3.72 -2.78
N SER A 147 -6.12 -4.66 -1.86
CA SER A 147 -5.20 -4.83 -0.73
C SER A 147 -3.83 -5.35 -1.20
N LEU A 148 -3.82 -6.25 -2.18
CA LEU A 148 -2.59 -6.74 -2.81
C LEU A 148 -1.87 -5.63 -3.57
N LEU A 149 -2.58 -4.86 -4.39
CA LEU A 149 -2.04 -3.70 -5.09
C LEU A 149 -1.47 -2.67 -4.11
N PHE A 150 -2.13 -2.43 -2.99
CA PHE A 150 -1.63 -1.57 -1.92
C PHE A 150 -0.30 -2.06 -1.34
N GLY A 151 -0.18 -3.36 -1.05
CA GLY A 151 1.08 -3.95 -0.60
C GLY A 151 2.18 -3.83 -1.67
N LEU A 152 1.87 -4.21 -2.92
CA LEU A 152 2.81 -4.15 -4.04
C LEU A 152 3.26 -2.73 -4.38
N ALA A 153 2.42 -1.72 -4.17
CA ALA A 153 2.79 -0.31 -4.37
C ALA A 153 4.01 0.11 -3.55
N HIS A 154 4.23 -0.53 -2.39
CA HIS A 154 5.38 -0.25 -1.54
C HIS A 154 6.71 -0.79 -2.12
N LEU A 155 6.68 -1.65 -3.14
CA LEU A 155 7.88 -1.99 -3.91
C LEU A 155 8.45 -0.77 -4.66
N GLY A 156 7.63 0.26 -4.91
CA GLY A 156 8.09 1.55 -5.43
C GLY A 156 9.04 2.30 -4.51
N ASN A 157 9.17 1.91 -3.26
CA ASN A 157 10.12 2.47 -2.29
C ASN A 157 11.55 1.93 -2.47
N LEU A 158 11.71 0.84 -3.22
CA LEU A 158 13.03 0.26 -3.51
C LEU A 158 13.85 1.21 -4.40
N GLU A 159 15.14 1.29 -4.16
CA GLU A 159 16.10 1.99 -5.03
C GLU A 159 16.43 1.13 -6.25
N THR A 160 16.60 -0.17 -6.03
CA THR A 160 16.84 -1.18 -7.05
C THR A 160 15.94 -2.38 -6.81
N PHE A 161 15.47 -3.02 -7.88
CA PHE A 161 14.67 -4.23 -7.80
C PHE A 161 15.44 -5.41 -8.38
N GLU A 162 15.70 -6.39 -7.52
CA GLU A 162 16.39 -7.62 -7.89
C GLU A 162 15.43 -8.81 -7.77
N TRP A 163 15.23 -9.54 -8.87
CA TRP A 163 14.28 -10.66 -8.91
C TRP A 163 14.58 -11.75 -7.87
N ILE A 164 15.87 -11.98 -7.57
CA ILE A 164 16.28 -12.94 -6.54
C ILE A 164 15.82 -12.53 -5.14
N GLY A 165 15.63 -11.23 -4.89
CA GLY A 165 15.10 -10.68 -3.65
C GLY A 165 13.58 -10.79 -3.50
N LEU A 166 12.84 -11.23 -4.52
CA LEU A 166 11.37 -11.26 -4.51
C LEU A 166 10.77 -11.93 -3.28
N PRO A 167 11.24 -13.11 -2.82
CA PRO A 167 10.68 -13.73 -1.61
C PRO A 167 10.82 -12.85 -0.36
N VAL A 168 11.92 -12.11 -0.23
CA VAL A 168 12.16 -11.18 0.88
C VAL A 168 11.24 -9.98 0.79
N TYR A 169 11.07 -9.41 -0.41
CA TYR A 169 10.10 -8.32 -0.62
C TYR A 169 8.68 -8.75 -0.24
N LEU A 170 8.26 -9.97 -0.61
CA LEU A 170 6.94 -10.49 -0.26
C LEU A 170 6.75 -10.63 1.25
N LEU A 171 7.79 -11.06 1.98
CA LEU A 171 7.76 -11.07 3.45
C LEU A 171 7.63 -9.66 4.04
N CYS A 172 8.31 -8.67 3.48
CA CYS A 172 8.24 -7.29 3.94
C CYS A 172 6.86 -6.67 3.69
N ILE A 173 6.21 -6.97 2.56
CA ILE A 173 4.90 -6.41 2.22
C ILE A 173 3.72 -7.17 2.83
N ALA A 174 3.91 -8.39 3.35
CA ALA A 174 2.82 -9.18 3.92
C ALA A 174 2.07 -8.46 5.07
N PRO A 175 2.72 -7.81 6.05
CA PRO A 175 2.04 -7.00 7.05
C PRO A 175 1.30 -5.80 6.45
N ILE A 176 1.86 -5.18 5.38
CA ILE A 176 1.26 -4.03 4.69
C ILE A 176 0.00 -4.48 3.93
N PHE A 177 0.05 -5.62 3.26
CA PHE A 177 -1.12 -6.25 2.62
C PHE A 177 -2.23 -6.51 3.64
N LEU A 178 -1.90 -7.12 4.80
CA LEU A 178 -2.87 -7.40 5.84
C LEU A 178 -3.49 -6.11 6.41
N PHE A 179 -2.67 -5.09 6.61
CA PHE A 179 -3.14 -3.76 7.02
C PHE A 179 -4.06 -3.16 5.95
N GLY A 180 -3.70 -3.28 4.67
CA GLY A 180 -4.52 -2.86 3.54
C GLY A 180 -5.88 -3.55 3.50
N TYR A 181 -5.91 -4.85 3.73
CA TYR A 181 -7.14 -5.64 3.82
C TYR A 181 -8.04 -5.19 4.98
N TYR A 182 -7.44 -4.91 6.12
CA TYR A 182 -8.15 -4.39 7.28
C TYR A 182 -8.77 -3.00 7.02
N LEU A 183 -8.00 -2.08 6.43
CA LEU A 183 -8.53 -0.75 6.09
C LEU A 183 -9.67 -0.85 5.07
N ALA A 184 -9.62 -1.81 4.13
CA ALA A 184 -10.72 -2.09 3.22
C ALA A 184 -11.99 -2.58 3.96
N TYR A 185 -11.83 -3.44 4.95
CA TYR A 185 -12.91 -3.87 5.83
C TYR A 185 -13.54 -2.70 6.60
N ILE A 186 -12.72 -1.83 7.20
CA ILE A 186 -13.17 -0.62 7.88
C ILE A 186 -13.88 0.32 6.92
N ARG A 187 -13.34 0.52 5.71
CA ARG A 187 -13.96 1.34 4.66
C ARG A 187 -15.37 0.88 4.35
N ILE A 188 -15.59 -0.42 4.23
CA ILE A 188 -16.90 -0.98 3.90
C ILE A 188 -17.87 -0.84 5.07
N ARG A 189 -17.41 -0.99 6.30
CA ARG A 189 -18.26 -0.95 7.49
C ARG A 189 -18.49 0.43 8.09
N ARG A 190 -17.49 1.31 8.02
CA ARG A 190 -17.45 2.59 8.76
C ARG A 190 -17.23 3.80 7.88
N GLY A 191 -16.99 3.60 6.59
CA GLY A 191 -16.75 4.68 5.64
C GLY A 191 -15.28 5.05 5.47
N ILE A 192 -15.01 5.88 4.44
CA ILE A 192 -13.63 6.24 4.03
C ILE A 192 -12.92 7.08 5.10
N GLY A 193 -13.63 7.97 5.80
CA GLY A 193 -13.04 8.83 6.82
C GLY A 193 -12.43 8.05 7.98
N MET A 194 -13.08 6.95 8.43
CA MET A 194 -12.54 6.09 9.47
C MET A 194 -11.31 5.32 8.98
N ALA A 195 -11.30 4.85 7.74
CA ALA A 195 -10.13 4.19 7.16
C ALA A 195 -8.93 5.16 7.08
N ILE A 196 -9.15 6.40 6.61
CA ILE A 196 -8.12 7.46 6.58
C ILE A 196 -7.60 7.72 7.99
N LEU A 197 -8.48 7.91 8.98
CA LEU A 197 -8.08 8.18 10.35
C LEU A 197 -7.19 7.07 10.93
N LEU A 198 -7.58 5.82 10.77
CA LEU A 198 -6.79 4.68 11.27
C LEU A 198 -5.45 4.54 10.54
N HIS A 199 -5.43 4.82 9.24
CA HIS A 199 -4.19 4.81 8.47
C HIS A 199 -3.23 5.92 8.93
N LEU A 200 -3.74 7.13 9.15
CA LEU A 200 -3.01 8.28 9.68
C LEU A 200 -2.40 7.97 11.06
N ILE A 201 -3.20 7.38 11.98
CA ILE A 201 -2.72 6.96 13.30
C ILE A 201 -1.61 5.92 13.17
N ASN A 202 -1.77 4.92 12.32
CA ASN A 202 -0.75 3.90 12.08
C ASN A 202 0.57 4.51 11.61
N ASN A 203 0.54 5.40 10.62
CA ASN A 203 1.74 6.05 10.11
C ASN A 203 2.39 6.98 11.13
N MET A 204 1.58 7.69 11.91
CA MET A 204 2.08 8.53 13.02
C MET A 204 2.82 7.67 14.06
N VAL A 205 2.23 6.57 14.52
CA VAL A 205 2.85 5.66 15.49
C VAL A 205 4.14 5.07 14.92
N ALA A 206 4.14 4.60 13.67
CA ALA A 206 5.32 4.05 13.03
C ALA A 206 6.48 5.06 12.97
N ILE A 207 6.21 6.30 12.56
CA ILE A 207 7.23 7.36 12.47
C ILE A 207 7.76 7.76 13.85
N LEU A 208 6.88 7.86 14.86
CA LEU A 208 7.31 8.18 16.22
C LEU A 208 8.21 7.10 16.83
N LEU A 209 7.85 5.81 16.61
CA LEU A 209 8.68 4.69 17.07
C LEU A 209 10.06 4.68 16.39
N MET A 210 10.13 4.99 15.10
CA MET A 210 11.40 5.07 14.37
C MET A 210 12.29 6.20 14.87
N ARG A 211 11.72 7.36 15.19
CA ARG A 211 12.46 8.50 15.77
C ARG A 211 12.94 8.24 17.19
N GLY A 212 12.17 7.50 17.99
CA GLY A 212 12.58 7.16 19.35
C GLY A 212 13.67 6.09 19.43
N ALA A 213 13.93 5.38 18.32
CA ALA A 213 14.96 4.33 18.22
C ALA A 213 16.28 4.84 17.60
N SER A 214 16.32 6.07 17.10
CA SER A 214 17.51 6.79 16.58
C SER A 214 18.16 7.63 17.68
#